data_b5a744a2ebeb177053d6a496dfef82a6
#
_entry.id   b5a744a2ebeb177053d6a496dfef82a6
#
_cell.length_a   1.000
_cell.length_b   1.000
_cell.length_c   1.000
_cell.angle_alpha   90.00
_cell.angle_beta   90.00
_cell.angle_gamma   90.00
#
_symmetry.space_group_name_H-M   'P 1'
#
loop_
_entity.id
_entity.type
_entity.pdbx_description
1 polymer ?
#
loop_
_entity_poly.entity_id
_entity_poly.type
_entity_poly.pdbx_seq_one_letter_code
_entity_poly.pdbx_strand_id
1 'polypeptide(L)'
;MSEKTRYFKIGLFTLVSLALLCVGLIMFGAGTALQPPPILVETYFSGSVQGLDVGALVKMSGVKVGKVKDILFVRDLYGGGKTLAELGTEYGQVCVRLELDRKYFPRLAGENLVKIQKTIDYMVAKQTLRAKLQSIGITGLVYVEMGFYDPKETPPPQKLLWQPEGLYLPSAPGVATRLGESLDKLMNKMDTDIYPMLANLTKASNDFPELTAKLNEMLPHLTVIAKNIEDITSTGKKYPSQMIFGDAPAKSRYDR
;
A
#
# COMPACT_ATOMS: atom_id res chain seq x y z
N MET A 1 63.65 -19.43 -28.57
CA MET A 1 62.18 -19.62 -28.77
C MET A 1 61.72 -18.68 -29.87
N SER A 2 61.15 -19.23 -30.95
CA SER A 2 60.78 -18.44 -32.14
C SER A 2 59.64 -17.43 -31.74
N GLU A 3 59.75 -16.20 -32.22
CA GLU A 3 58.72 -15.13 -31.97
C GLU A 3 57.29 -15.61 -32.36
N LYS A 4 57.17 -16.41 -33.38
CA LYS A 4 55.91 -17.04 -33.83
C LYS A 4 55.21 -17.85 -32.74
N THR A 5 55.95 -18.53 -31.87
CA THR A 5 55.40 -19.35 -30.77
C THR A 5 54.87 -18.45 -29.64
N ARG A 6 55.44 -17.26 -29.48
CA ARG A 6 55.01 -16.28 -28.49
C ARG A 6 53.66 -15.64 -28.89
N TYR A 7 53.53 -15.20 -30.13
CA TYR A 7 52.28 -14.65 -30.67
C TYR A 7 51.15 -15.68 -30.70
N PHE A 8 51.48 -16.94 -31.02
CA PHE A 8 50.48 -18.02 -30.96
C PHE A 8 49.94 -18.25 -29.55
N LYS A 9 50.79 -18.26 -28.53
CA LYS A 9 50.35 -18.41 -27.13
C LYS A 9 49.48 -17.23 -26.66
N ILE A 10 49.83 -16.00 -27.03
CA ILE A 10 49.05 -14.80 -26.71
C ILE A 10 47.70 -14.86 -27.42
N GLY A 11 47.64 -15.20 -28.70
CA GLY A 11 46.39 -15.32 -29.45
C GLY A 11 45.46 -16.41 -28.88
N LEU A 12 46.03 -17.57 -28.52
CA LEU A 12 45.28 -18.66 -27.91
C LEU A 12 44.71 -18.24 -26.53
N PHE A 13 45.52 -17.56 -25.70
CA PHE A 13 45.09 -17.05 -24.42
C PHE A 13 43.93 -16.08 -24.57
N THR A 14 44.01 -15.12 -25.50
CA THR A 14 42.97 -14.12 -25.77
C THR A 14 41.67 -14.79 -26.22
N LEU A 15 41.76 -15.80 -27.13
CA LEU A 15 40.60 -16.56 -27.58
C LEU A 15 39.91 -17.32 -26.45
N VAL A 16 40.69 -18.01 -25.60
CA VAL A 16 40.14 -18.75 -24.45
C VAL A 16 39.51 -17.80 -23.44
N SER A 17 40.14 -16.67 -23.14
CA SER A 17 39.60 -15.67 -22.23
C SER A 17 38.30 -15.08 -22.75
N LEU A 18 38.21 -14.79 -24.05
CA LEU A 18 36.99 -14.28 -24.68
C LEU A 18 35.87 -15.32 -24.67
N ALA A 19 36.20 -16.59 -24.95
CA ALA A 19 35.23 -17.69 -24.88
C ALA A 19 34.69 -17.88 -23.45
N LEU A 20 35.56 -17.85 -22.44
CA LEU A 20 35.14 -17.92 -21.04
C LEU A 20 34.25 -16.73 -20.62
N LEU A 21 34.59 -15.54 -21.09
CA LEU A 21 33.77 -14.34 -20.85
C LEU A 21 32.38 -14.47 -21.48
N CYS A 22 32.29 -14.95 -22.73
CA CYS A 22 31.03 -15.23 -23.41
C CYS A 22 30.18 -16.27 -22.66
N VAL A 23 30.80 -17.37 -22.24
CA VAL A 23 30.13 -18.42 -21.46
C VAL A 23 29.61 -17.83 -20.11
N GLY A 24 30.44 -17.03 -19.44
CA GLY A 24 30.03 -16.33 -18.21
C GLY A 24 28.82 -15.44 -18.45
N LEU A 25 28.85 -14.58 -19.48
CA LEU A 25 27.73 -13.71 -19.82
C LEU A 25 26.44 -14.49 -20.15
N ILE A 26 26.56 -15.61 -20.86
CA ILE A 26 25.42 -16.49 -21.16
C ILE A 26 24.88 -17.12 -19.87
N MET A 27 25.73 -17.66 -19.01
CA MET A 27 25.28 -18.29 -17.75
C MET A 27 24.62 -17.31 -16.80
N PHE A 28 25.14 -16.07 -16.68
CA PHE A 28 24.56 -15.05 -15.84
C PHE A 28 23.33 -14.38 -16.48
N GLY A 29 23.28 -14.25 -17.80
CA GLY A 29 22.19 -13.60 -18.53
C GLY A 29 21.02 -14.53 -18.88
N ALA A 30 21.26 -15.80 -19.16
CA ALA A 30 20.23 -16.75 -19.62
C ALA A 30 19.21 -17.10 -18.52
N GLY A 31 19.60 -16.99 -17.25
CA GLY A 31 18.72 -17.32 -16.12
C GLY A 31 17.45 -16.44 -16.03
N THR A 32 17.50 -15.22 -16.53
CA THR A 32 16.35 -14.29 -16.56
C THR A 32 15.55 -14.37 -17.86
N ALA A 33 16.20 -14.72 -18.98
CA ALA A 33 15.55 -14.77 -20.30
C ALA A 33 14.62 -15.99 -20.49
N LEU A 34 14.83 -17.05 -19.73
CA LEU A 34 14.05 -18.30 -19.81
C LEU A 34 12.85 -18.33 -18.85
N GLN A 35 12.71 -17.34 -17.98
CA GLN A 35 11.57 -17.28 -17.06
C GLN A 35 10.33 -16.77 -17.79
N PRO A 36 9.15 -17.40 -17.57
CA PRO A 36 7.91 -16.89 -18.13
C PRO A 36 7.65 -15.47 -17.63
N PRO A 37 7.07 -14.58 -18.46
CA PRO A 37 6.85 -13.20 -18.08
C PRO A 37 5.99 -13.14 -16.81
N PRO A 38 6.28 -12.20 -15.90
CA PRO A 38 5.52 -12.03 -14.65
C PRO A 38 4.06 -11.66 -14.95
N ILE A 39 3.19 -11.94 -13.99
CA ILE A 39 1.79 -11.49 -14.07
C ILE A 39 1.75 -10.04 -13.61
N LEU A 40 1.30 -9.13 -14.49
CA LEU A 40 1.10 -7.74 -14.16
C LEU A 40 -0.28 -7.55 -13.53
N VAL A 41 -0.32 -7.00 -12.32
CA VAL A 41 -1.55 -6.69 -11.58
C VAL A 41 -1.56 -5.20 -11.23
N GLU A 42 -2.68 -4.55 -11.41
CA GLU A 42 -2.90 -3.16 -11.01
C GLU A 42 -3.85 -3.08 -9.82
N THR A 43 -3.47 -2.27 -8.86
CA THR A 43 -4.29 -1.94 -7.71
C THR A 43 -4.28 -0.43 -7.49
N TYR A 44 -5.40 0.12 -7.06
CA TYR A 44 -5.59 1.57 -6.96
C TYR A 44 -5.87 1.96 -5.51
N PHE A 45 -5.10 2.92 -5.00
CA PHE A 45 -5.22 3.42 -3.64
C PHE A 45 -5.71 4.87 -3.66
N SER A 46 -6.81 5.15 -2.97
CA SER A 46 -7.34 6.50 -2.80
C SER A 46 -6.62 7.29 -1.70
N GLY A 47 -5.91 6.59 -0.81
CA GLY A 47 -5.13 7.21 0.27
C GLY A 47 -3.64 7.31 -0.05
N SER A 48 -2.88 7.83 0.92
CA SER A 48 -1.43 7.93 0.82
C SER A 48 -0.78 6.54 0.71
N VAL A 49 0.18 6.42 -0.19
CA VAL A 49 1.06 5.25 -0.35
C VAL A 49 2.45 5.51 0.23
N GLN A 50 2.57 6.47 1.15
CA GLN A 50 3.84 6.85 1.76
C GLN A 50 4.57 5.64 2.37
N GLY A 51 5.87 5.55 2.12
CA GLY A 51 6.71 4.43 2.54
C GLY A 51 6.69 3.22 1.60
N LEU A 52 5.87 3.25 0.54
CA LEU A 52 5.90 2.26 -0.53
C LEU A 52 6.85 2.71 -1.63
N ASP A 53 7.84 1.90 -1.95
CA ASP A 53 8.82 2.16 -3.00
C ASP A 53 8.68 1.18 -4.16
N VAL A 54 9.18 1.58 -5.33
CA VAL A 54 9.40 0.65 -6.45
C VAL A 54 10.40 -0.41 -6.01
N GLY A 55 10.08 -1.68 -6.27
CA GLY A 55 10.84 -2.82 -5.77
C GLY A 55 10.37 -3.35 -4.39
N ALA A 56 9.48 -2.64 -3.70
CA ALA A 56 8.89 -3.12 -2.45
C ALA A 56 8.25 -4.50 -2.62
N LEU A 57 8.23 -5.28 -1.55
CA LEU A 57 7.74 -6.66 -1.59
C LEU A 57 6.24 -6.71 -1.84
N VAL A 58 5.80 -7.69 -2.62
CA VAL A 58 4.40 -8.12 -2.67
C VAL A 58 4.33 -9.49 -2.01
N LYS A 59 3.48 -9.59 -0.99
CA LYS A 59 3.27 -10.82 -0.24
C LYS A 59 1.83 -11.29 -0.37
N MET A 60 1.63 -12.60 -0.24
CA MET A 60 0.32 -13.22 -0.10
C MET A 60 0.36 -14.16 1.10
N SER A 61 -0.45 -13.87 2.11
CA SER A 61 -0.43 -14.60 3.39
C SER A 61 0.98 -14.70 4.00
N GLY A 62 1.75 -13.60 3.94
CA GLY A 62 3.13 -13.52 4.44
C GLY A 62 4.20 -14.05 3.48
N VAL A 63 3.84 -14.81 2.44
CA VAL A 63 4.80 -15.35 1.47
C VAL A 63 5.10 -14.30 0.40
N LYS A 64 6.38 -14.04 0.11
CA LYS A 64 6.78 -13.17 -1.00
C LYS A 64 6.39 -13.80 -2.33
N VAL A 65 5.50 -13.13 -3.07
CA VAL A 65 5.02 -13.59 -4.38
C VAL A 65 5.41 -12.66 -5.54
N GLY A 66 5.99 -11.50 -5.23
CA GLY A 66 6.36 -10.53 -6.26
C GLY A 66 6.99 -9.28 -5.69
N LYS A 67 6.96 -8.22 -6.49
CA LYS A 67 7.47 -6.88 -6.16
C LYS A 67 6.59 -5.81 -6.80
N VAL A 68 6.65 -4.60 -6.24
CA VAL A 68 6.09 -3.39 -6.86
C VAL A 68 6.94 -3.03 -8.08
N LYS A 69 6.29 -2.87 -9.23
CA LYS A 69 6.93 -2.48 -10.49
C LYS A 69 6.97 -0.97 -10.65
N ASP A 70 5.80 -0.33 -10.56
CA ASP A 70 5.62 1.10 -10.76
C ASP A 70 4.62 1.67 -9.76
N ILE A 71 4.79 2.95 -9.44
CA ILE A 71 3.87 3.74 -8.63
C ILE A 71 3.57 5.00 -9.42
N LEU A 72 2.33 5.16 -9.91
CA LEU A 72 1.94 6.19 -10.87
C LEU A 72 0.60 6.80 -10.45
N PHE A 73 0.28 7.99 -10.93
CA PHE A 73 -1.06 8.54 -10.74
C PHE A 73 -2.01 8.05 -11.85
N VAL A 74 -3.22 7.68 -11.46
CA VAL A 74 -4.27 7.22 -12.39
C VAL A 74 -4.55 8.26 -13.47
N ARG A 75 -4.55 9.56 -13.13
CA ARG A 75 -4.73 10.65 -14.08
C ARG A 75 -3.69 10.66 -15.19
N ASP A 76 -2.45 10.34 -14.87
CA ASP A 76 -1.35 10.39 -15.84
C ASP A 76 -1.38 9.17 -16.78
N LEU A 77 -1.92 8.04 -16.29
CA LEU A 77 -2.07 6.82 -17.08
C LEU A 77 -3.34 6.83 -17.94
N TYR A 78 -4.46 7.22 -17.33
CA TYR A 78 -5.81 7.01 -17.90
C TYR A 78 -6.59 8.30 -18.12
N GLY A 79 -6.03 9.47 -17.78
CA GLY A 79 -6.71 10.77 -17.91
C GLY A 79 -6.84 11.30 -19.33
N GLY A 80 -6.13 10.70 -20.30
CA GLY A 80 -6.25 11.09 -21.71
C GLY A 80 -5.87 12.55 -22.02
N GLY A 81 -4.96 13.14 -21.23
CA GLY A 81 -4.52 14.53 -21.38
C GLY A 81 -5.48 15.58 -20.82
N LYS A 82 -6.56 15.17 -20.15
CA LYS A 82 -7.51 16.07 -19.48
C LYS A 82 -6.93 16.65 -18.21
N THR A 83 -7.38 17.85 -17.84
CA THR A 83 -7.01 18.49 -16.59
C THR A 83 -7.71 17.83 -15.39
N LEU A 84 -7.16 18.02 -14.18
CA LEU A 84 -7.75 17.46 -12.95
C LEU A 84 -9.18 17.97 -12.70
N ALA A 85 -9.50 19.18 -13.16
CA ALA A 85 -10.84 19.77 -13.06
C ALA A 85 -11.89 19.09 -13.97
N GLU A 86 -11.44 18.47 -15.06
CA GLU A 86 -12.29 17.73 -16.00
C GLU A 86 -12.40 16.25 -15.65
N LEU A 87 -11.47 15.76 -14.81
CA LEU A 87 -11.44 14.40 -14.32
C LEU A 87 -12.11 14.35 -12.94
N GLY A 88 -12.93 13.36 -12.69
CA GLY A 88 -13.50 13.13 -11.36
C GLY A 88 -12.42 12.80 -10.30
N THR A 89 -12.83 12.83 -9.03
CA THR A 89 -11.96 12.53 -7.88
C THR A 89 -11.32 11.15 -7.95
N GLU A 90 -11.93 10.22 -8.69
CA GLU A 90 -11.45 8.86 -8.91
C GLU A 90 -10.09 8.83 -9.61
N TYR A 91 -9.81 9.81 -10.46
CA TYR A 91 -8.51 9.94 -11.14
C TYR A 91 -7.38 10.49 -10.25
N GLY A 92 -7.71 10.96 -9.04
CA GLY A 92 -6.74 11.36 -8.02
C GLY A 92 -6.05 10.18 -7.31
N GLN A 93 -6.42 8.95 -7.63
CA GLN A 93 -5.85 7.75 -7.01
C GLN A 93 -4.44 7.46 -7.49
N VAL A 94 -3.70 6.68 -6.69
CA VAL A 94 -2.39 6.14 -7.04
C VAL A 94 -2.57 4.72 -7.58
N CYS A 95 -2.12 4.49 -8.80
CA CYS A 95 -1.98 3.16 -9.40
C CYS A 95 -0.67 2.55 -8.96
N VAL A 96 -0.73 1.39 -8.34
CA VAL A 96 0.44 0.57 -8.00
C VAL A 96 0.42 -0.67 -8.88
N ARG A 97 1.44 -0.80 -9.74
CA ARG A 97 1.64 -1.96 -10.60
C ARG A 97 2.50 -2.99 -9.89
N LEU A 98 2.01 -4.21 -9.82
CA LEU A 98 2.64 -5.34 -9.16
C LEU A 98 3.11 -6.34 -10.21
N GLU A 99 4.35 -6.80 -10.10
CA GLU A 99 4.86 -7.95 -10.83
C GLU A 99 4.81 -9.17 -9.93
N LEU A 100 3.93 -10.13 -10.27
CA LEU A 100 3.80 -11.39 -9.56
C LEU A 100 4.57 -12.48 -10.31
N ASP A 101 5.40 -13.22 -9.58
CA ASP A 101 6.19 -14.30 -10.11
C ASP A 101 5.32 -15.55 -10.32
N ARG A 102 5.22 -16.02 -11.56
CA ARG A 102 4.38 -17.17 -11.95
C ARG A 102 4.71 -18.46 -11.20
N LYS A 103 5.92 -18.61 -10.70
CA LYS A 103 6.31 -19.81 -9.93
C LYS A 103 5.48 -20.05 -8.68
N TYR A 104 4.94 -18.97 -8.08
CA TYR A 104 4.06 -19.07 -6.91
C TYR A 104 2.60 -19.36 -7.28
N PHE A 105 2.27 -19.28 -8.57
CA PHE A 105 0.92 -19.50 -9.08
C PHE A 105 0.90 -20.59 -10.18
N PRO A 106 1.35 -21.83 -9.89
CA PRO A 106 1.50 -22.86 -10.90
C PRO A 106 0.20 -23.21 -11.61
N ARG A 107 -0.94 -23.07 -10.94
CA ARG A 107 -2.28 -23.29 -11.55
C ARG A 107 -2.64 -22.22 -12.59
N LEU A 108 -1.99 -21.08 -12.56
CA LEU A 108 -2.18 -20.00 -13.54
C LEU A 108 -1.11 -20.05 -14.64
N ALA A 109 -0.14 -20.95 -14.54
CA ALA A 109 0.89 -21.15 -15.55
C ALA A 109 0.23 -21.66 -16.85
N GLY A 110 0.43 -20.92 -17.95
CA GLY A 110 -0.17 -21.25 -19.24
C GLY A 110 -1.58 -20.71 -19.48
N GLU A 111 -2.24 -20.16 -18.45
CA GLU A 111 -3.55 -19.52 -18.62
C GLU A 111 -3.42 -18.12 -19.25
N ASN A 112 -4.43 -17.75 -20.04
CA ASN A 112 -4.50 -16.39 -20.60
C ASN A 112 -4.96 -15.38 -19.54
N LEU A 113 -4.67 -14.09 -19.75
CA LEU A 113 -5.00 -13.02 -18.81
C LEU A 113 -6.51 -12.94 -18.50
N VAL A 114 -7.38 -13.21 -19.47
CA VAL A 114 -8.84 -13.18 -19.29
C VAL A 114 -9.29 -14.23 -18.26
N LYS A 115 -8.71 -15.43 -18.33
CA LYS A 115 -9.04 -16.51 -17.40
C LYS A 115 -8.49 -16.25 -16.01
N ILE A 116 -7.29 -15.66 -15.93
CA ILE A 116 -6.70 -15.23 -14.66
C ILE A 116 -7.57 -14.13 -14.03
N GLN A 117 -8.02 -13.12 -14.81
CA GLN A 117 -8.92 -12.08 -14.30
C GLN A 117 -10.22 -12.66 -13.75
N LYS A 118 -10.86 -13.59 -14.46
CA LYS A 118 -12.08 -14.25 -13.95
C LYS A 118 -11.83 -14.98 -12.61
N THR A 119 -10.67 -15.58 -12.44
CA THR A 119 -10.28 -16.22 -11.17
C THR A 119 -10.11 -15.19 -10.06
N ILE A 120 -9.47 -14.05 -10.35
CA ILE A 120 -9.34 -12.93 -9.41
C ILE A 120 -10.73 -12.40 -9.06
N ASP A 121 -11.60 -12.15 -10.04
CA ASP A 121 -12.96 -11.64 -9.82
C ASP A 121 -13.78 -12.56 -8.93
N TYR A 122 -13.67 -13.88 -9.14
CA TYR A 122 -14.29 -14.87 -8.27
C TYR A 122 -13.78 -14.78 -6.82
N MET A 123 -12.45 -14.71 -6.62
CA MET A 123 -11.85 -14.57 -5.29
C MET A 123 -12.20 -13.23 -4.64
N VAL A 124 -12.27 -12.16 -5.43
CA VAL A 124 -12.71 -10.83 -4.98
C VAL A 124 -14.17 -10.85 -4.51
N ALA A 125 -15.06 -11.47 -5.28
CA ALA A 125 -16.49 -11.48 -5.01
C ALA A 125 -16.89 -12.45 -3.88
N LYS A 126 -16.25 -13.63 -3.82
CA LYS A 126 -16.62 -14.71 -2.90
C LYS A 126 -15.76 -14.81 -1.66
N GLN A 127 -14.50 -14.41 -1.75
CA GLN A 127 -13.49 -14.59 -0.70
C GLN A 127 -12.88 -13.28 -0.25
N THR A 128 -13.36 -12.15 -0.78
CA THR A 128 -12.92 -10.80 -0.42
C THR A 128 -11.39 -10.61 -0.55
N LEU A 129 -10.81 -11.13 -1.65
CA LEU A 129 -9.40 -10.91 -1.98
C LEU A 129 -9.14 -9.41 -2.23
N ARG A 130 -8.16 -8.82 -1.55
CA ARG A 130 -7.77 -7.40 -1.70
C ARG A 130 -6.27 -7.25 -1.61
N ALA A 131 -5.77 -6.15 -2.20
CA ALA A 131 -4.44 -5.63 -1.94
C ALA A 131 -4.50 -4.58 -0.83
N LYS A 132 -3.59 -4.64 0.13
CA LYS A 132 -3.52 -3.72 1.26
C LYS A 132 -2.08 -3.29 1.50
N LEU A 133 -1.89 -2.03 1.89
CA LEU A 133 -0.59 -1.54 2.34
C LEU A 133 -0.35 -1.97 3.79
N GLN A 134 0.81 -2.58 4.03
CA GLN A 134 1.24 -3.02 5.35
C GLN A 134 2.66 -2.51 5.63
N SER A 135 2.90 -2.05 6.85
CA SER A 135 4.24 -1.63 7.25
C SER A 135 5.06 -2.79 7.82
N ILE A 136 6.37 -2.72 7.61
CA ILE A 136 7.34 -3.67 8.15
C ILE A 136 7.87 -3.12 9.48
N GLY A 137 7.27 -3.53 10.58
CA GLY A 137 7.69 -3.11 11.92
C GLY A 137 7.72 -1.59 12.09
N ILE A 138 8.74 -1.09 12.77
CA ILE A 138 8.95 0.33 13.09
C ILE A 138 9.80 1.07 12.05
N THR A 139 10.18 0.42 10.95
CA THR A 139 11.11 1.01 9.96
C THR A 139 10.47 2.00 9.00
N GLY A 140 9.14 2.12 8.99
CA GLY A 140 8.41 2.95 8.04
C GLY A 140 8.33 2.40 6.62
N LEU A 141 9.01 1.28 6.34
CA LEU A 141 8.91 0.60 5.05
C LEU A 141 7.55 -0.06 4.89
N VAL A 142 6.97 0.09 3.71
CA VAL A 142 5.66 -0.44 3.37
C VAL A 142 5.79 -1.49 2.27
N TYR A 143 4.97 -2.52 2.33
CA TYR A 143 4.83 -3.54 1.30
C TYR A 143 3.36 -3.74 0.95
N VAL A 144 3.10 -4.42 -0.16
CA VAL A 144 1.74 -4.77 -0.57
C VAL A 144 1.42 -6.19 -0.08
N GLU A 145 0.40 -6.32 0.75
CA GLU A 145 -0.14 -7.61 1.17
C GLU A 145 -1.40 -7.93 0.36
N MET A 146 -1.38 -9.04 -0.34
CA MET A 146 -2.55 -9.64 -0.96
C MET A 146 -3.14 -10.65 0.01
N GLY A 147 -4.42 -10.51 0.36
CA GLY A 147 -5.04 -11.38 1.35
C GLY A 147 -6.56 -11.40 1.26
N PHE A 148 -7.13 -12.33 2.01
CA PHE A 148 -8.56 -12.46 2.19
C PHE A 148 -8.98 -11.75 3.48
N TYR A 149 -9.95 -10.85 3.37
CA TYR A 149 -10.36 -9.98 4.48
C TYR A 149 -11.83 -10.20 4.83
N ASP A 150 -12.26 -9.75 6.01
CA ASP A 150 -13.66 -9.82 6.42
C ASP A 150 -14.52 -8.95 5.49
N PRO A 151 -15.59 -9.51 4.87
CA PRO A 151 -16.51 -8.74 4.02
C PRO A 151 -17.16 -7.55 4.75
N LYS A 152 -17.37 -7.66 6.08
CA LYS A 152 -17.96 -6.59 6.88
C LYS A 152 -17.07 -5.37 7.03
N GLU A 153 -15.75 -5.60 7.00
CA GLU A 153 -14.74 -4.54 7.16
C GLU A 153 -14.16 -4.06 5.83
N THR A 154 -14.52 -4.71 4.73
CA THR A 154 -13.92 -4.44 3.43
C THR A 154 -14.94 -3.81 2.51
N PRO A 155 -14.69 -2.60 1.99
CA PRO A 155 -15.62 -1.96 1.07
C PRO A 155 -15.78 -2.79 -0.21
N PRO A 156 -16.93 -2.68 -0.90
CA PRO A 156 -17.13 -3.33 -2.18
C PRO A 156 -16.06 -2.87 -3.18
N PRO A 157 -15.72 -3.70 -4.18
CA PRO A 157 -14.79 -3.32 -5.22
C PRO A 157 -15.23 -2.03 -5.92
N GLN A 158 -14.30 -1.12 -6.12
CA GLN A 158 -14.57 0.12 -6.85
C GLN A 158 -14.87 -0.20 -8.31
N LYS A 159 -15.90 0.43 -8.88
CA LYS A 159 -16.15 0.41 -10.31
C LYS A 159 -15.18 1.39 -10.98
N LEU A 160 -14.29 0.86 -11.81
CA LEU A 160 -13.31 1.67 -12.52
C LEU A 160 -13.97 2.41 -13.70
N LEU A 161 -13.55 3.66 -13.92
CA LEU A 161 -13.95 4.48 -15.06
C LEU A 161 -12.98 4.33 -16.25
N TRP A 162 -11.93 3.54 -16.08
CA TRP A 162 -10.90 3.24 -17.09
C TRP A 162 -10.70 1.73 -17.19
N GLN A 163 -10.00 1.33 -18.24
CA GLN A 163 -9.64 -0.07 -18.46
C GLN A 163 -8.18 -0.28 -18.05
N PRO A 164 -7.89 -1.10 -17.02
CA PRO A 164 -6.53 -1.44 -16.62
C PRO A 164 -5.74 -2.10 -17.76
N GLU A 165 -4.45 -1.79 -17.85
CA GLU A 165 -3.52 -2.50 -18.75
C GLU A 165 -3.16 -3.90 -18.21
N GLY A 166 -3.08 -4.03 -16.88
CA GLY A 166 -2.86 -5.29 -16.18
C GLY A 166 -4.15 -5.90 -15.65
N LEU A 167 -4.00 -6.99 -14.90
CA LEU A 167 -5.11 -7.59 -14.15
C LEU A 167 -5.50 -6.66 -13.00
N TYR A 168 -6.79 -6.46 -12.79
CA TYR A 168 -7.27 -5.63 -11.69
C TYR A 168 -7.45 -6.42 -10.39
N LEU A 169 -6.85 -5.93 -9.31
CA LEU A 169 -7.08 -6.37 -7.95
C LEU A 169 -7.51 -5.18 -7.09
N PRO A 170 -8.73 -5.17 -6.52
CA PRO A 170 -9.18 -4.08 -5.66
C PRO A 170 -8.32 -3.94 -4.41
N SER A 171 -8.10 -2.69 -3.98
CA SER A 171 -7.43 -2.39 -2.72
C SER A 171 -8.39 -2.45 -1.53
N ALA A 172 -7.82 -2.56 -0.34
CA ALA A 172 -8.49 -2.32 0.93
C ALA A 172 -7.79 -1.18 1.68
N PRO A 173 -8.53 -0.40 2.50
CA PRO A 173 -7.94 0.65 3.31
C PRO A 173 -6.84 0.11 4.22
N GLY A 174 -5.73 0.82 4.30
CA GLY A 174 -4.64 0.53 5.23
C GLY A 174 -5.06 0.70 6.70
N VAL A 175 -4.21 0.26 7.64
CA VAL A 175 -4.49 0.40 9.08
C VAL A 175 -4.61 1.86 9.47
N ALA A 176 -3.72 2.73 8.97
CA ALA A 176 -3.75 4.16 9.26
C ALA A 176 -5.02 4.84 8.75
N THR A 177 -5.48 4.50 7.54
CA THR A 177 -6.73 5.02 6.98
C THR A 177 -7.93 4.61 7.82
N ARG A 178 -8.01 3.33 8.22
CA ARG A 178 -9.12 2.83 9.06
C ARG A 178 -9.12 3.45 10.45
N LEU A 179 -7.95 3.67 11.03
CA LEU A 179 -7.84 4.35 12.32
C LEU A 179 -8.36 5.79 12.20
N GLY A 180 -7.95 6.53 11.15
CA GLY A 180 -8.46 7.89 10.87
C GLY A 180 -9.98 7.91 10.73
N GLU A 181 -10.55 7.03 9.91
CA GLU A 181 -12.01 6.92 9.74
C GLU A 181 -12.74 6.57 11.04
N SER A 182 -12.14 5.72 11.89
CA SER A 182 -12.72 5.33 13.17
C SER A 182 -12.70 6.50 14.17
N LEU A 183 -11.62 7.29 14.17
CA LEU A 183 -11.51 8.50 14.97
C LEU A 183 -12.49 9.56 14.49
N ASP A 184 -12.62 9.80 13.19
CA ASP A 184 -13.62 10.72 12.63
C ASP A 184 -15.05 10.32 13.00
N LYS A 185 -15.37 9.02 12.95
CA LYS A 185 -16.69 8.52 13.41
C LYS A 185 -16.92 8.73 14.89
N LEU A 186 -15.88 8.56 15.71
CA LEU A 186 -15.95 8.80 17.15
C LEU A 186 -16.19 10.30 17.45
N MET A 187 -15.44 11.18 16.78
CA MET A 187 -15.62 12.64 16.89
C MET A 187 -17.05 13.05 16.51
N ASN A 188 -17.54 12.59 15.35
CA ASN A 188 -18.90 12.88 14.92
C ASN A 188 -19.95 12.39 15.94
N LYS A 189 -19.75 11.21 16.55
CA LYS A 189 -20.63 10.73 17.62
C LYS A 189 -20.56 11.58 18.88
N MET A 190 -19.39 12.09 19.24
CA MET A 190 -19.26 13.02 20.36
C MET A 190 -20.07 14.30 20.11
N ASP A 191 -19.95 14.87 18.90
CA ASP A 191 -20.64 16.13 18.55
C ASP A 191 -22.15 15.95 18.42
N THR A 192 -22.61 14.85 17.77
CA THR A 192 -24.03 14.66 17.47
C THR A 192 -24.84 14.10 18.63
N ASP A 193 -24.25 13.20 19.42
CA ASP A 193 -24.97 12.40 20.40
C ASP A 193 -24.58 12.78 21.83
N ILE A 194 -23.28 12.82 22.13
CA ILE A 194 -22.78 12.91 23.51
C ILE A 194 -22.92 14.36 24.06
N TYR A 195 -22.45 15.36 23.32
CA TYR A 195 -22.55 16.75 23.80
C TYR A 195 -23.99 17.25 23.94
N PRO A 196 -24.93 17.01 22.99
CA PRO A 196 -26.33 17.35 23.18
C PRO A 196 -26.99 16.61 24.36
N MET A 197 -26.64 15.32 24.54
CA MET A 197 -27.13 14.54 25.68
C MET A 197 -26.68 15.14 27.02
N LEU A 198 -25.38 15.50 27.12
CA LEU A 198 -24.85 16.16 28.33
C LEU A 198 -25.47 17.51 28.56
N ALA A 199 -25.69 18.33 27.52
CA ALA A 199 -26.38 19.63 27.63
C ALA A 199 -27.82 19.46 28.12
N ASN A 200 -28.54 18.44 27.66
CA ASN A 200 -29.90 18.14 28.12
C ASN A 200 -29.90 17.59 29.55
N LEU A 201 -28.93 16.74 29.92
CA LEU A 201 -28.77 16.28 31.31
C LEU A 201 -28.44 17.45 32.24
N THR A 202 -27.59 18.37 31.85
CA THR A 202 -27.28 19.58 32.66
C THR A 202 -28.51 20.46 32.85
N LYS A 203 -29.36 20.61 31.82
CA LYS A 203 -30.64 21.33 31.94
C LYS A 203 -31.63 20.63 32.86
N ALA A 204 -31.74 19.29 32.76
CA ALA A 204 -32.64 18.50 33.60
C ALA A 204 -32.15 18.37 35.04
N SER A 205 -30.86 18.57 35.30
CA SER A 205 -30.26 18.36 36.63
C SER A 205 -30.33 19.58 37.55
N ASN A 206 -30.94 20.69 37.13
CA ASN A 206 -31.13 21.86 38.01
C ASN A 206 -31.88 21.52 39.32
N ASP A 207 -32.63 20.41 39.32
CA ASP A 207 -33.35 19.90 40.50
C ASP A 207 -32.51 18.89 41.33
N PHE A 208 -31.30 18.53 40.84
CA PHE A 208 -30.42 17.53 41.47
C PHE A 208 -28.98 18.06 41.60
N PRO A 209 -28.65 18.80 42.67
CA PRO A 209 -27.32 19.43 42.83
C PRO A 209 -26.14 18.48 42.76
N GLU A 210 -26.30 17.26 43.29
CA GLU A 210 -25.23 16.23 43.27
C GLU A 210 -24.92 15.70 41.86
N LEU A 211 -25.97 15.55 41.03
CA LEU A 211 -25.80 15.14 39.62
C LEU A 211 -25.14 16.26 38.82
N THR A 212 -25.50 17.52 39.07
CA THR A 212 -24.88 18.70 38.45
C THR A 212 -23.39 18.77 38.76
N ALA A 213 -22.99 18.52 40.01
CA ALA A 213 -21.60 18.52 40.42
C ALA A 213 -20.80 17.43 39.67
N LYS A 214 -21.31 16.20 39.56
CA LYS A 214 -20.67 15.10 38.82
C LYS A 214 -20.59 15.37 37.33
N LEU A 215 -21.63 15.96 36.72
CA LEU A 215 -21.60 16.34 35.29
C LEU A 215 -20.57 17.43 35.02
N ASN A 216 -20.48 18.44 35.88
CA ASN A 216 -19.48 19.50 35.76
C ASN A 216 -18.04 18.98 35.93
N GLU A 217 -17.84 17.93 36.72
CA GLU A 217 -16.55 17.24 36.86
C GLU A 217 -16.21 16.44 35.58
N MET A 218 -17.18 15.82 34.91
CA MET A 218 -16.96 15.02 33.71
C MET A 218 -16.70 15.87 32.45
N LEU A 219 -17.35 17.04 32.32
CA LEU A 219 -17.24 17.89 31.12
C LEU A 219 -15.78 18.24 30.74
N PRO A 220 -14.92 18.69 31.70
CA PRO A 220 -13.49 18.94 31.38
C PRO A 220 -12.76 17.72 30.84
N HIS A 221 -13.02 16.53 31.40
CA HIS A 221 -12.38 15.29 30.94
C HIS A 221 -12.81 14.95 29.52
N LEU A 222 -14.08 15.10 29.17
CA LEU A 222 -14.58 14.88 27.80
C LEU A 222 -13.97 15.89 26.82
N THR A 223 -13.81 17.14 27.23
CA THR A 223 -13.16 18.17 26.40
C THR A 223 -11.69 17.81 26.14
N VAL A 224 -10.96 17.34 27.15
CA VAL A 224 -9.58 16.88 26.99
C VAL A 224 -9.50 15.65 26.06
N ILE A 225 -10.42 14.70 26.22
CA ILE A 225 -10.48 13.52 25.33
C ILE A 225 -10.75 13.96 23.89
N ALA A 226 -11.72 14.84 23.67
CA ALA A 226 -12.03 15.36 22.34
C ALA A 226 -10.81 16.04 21.69
N LYS A 227 -10.12 16.91 22.45
CA LYS A 227 -8.90 17.57 21.98
C LYS A 227 -7.80 16.57 21.65
N ASN A 228 -7.56 15.58 22.49
CA ASN A 228 -6.57 14.54 22.22
C ASN A 228 -6.90 13.73 20.96
N ILE A 229 -8.19 13.41 20.74
CA ILE A 229 -8.65 12.73 19.53
C ILE A 229 -8.44 13.62 18.29
N GLU A 230 -8.74 14.92 18.39
CA GLU A 230 -8.52 15.90 17.32
C GLU A 230 -7.01 16.00 16.98
N ASP A 231 -6.14 16.11 17.98
CA ASP A 231 -4.69 16.13 17.80
C ASP A 231 -4.17 14.84 17.15
N ILE A 232 -4.64 13.67 17.61
CA ILE A 232 -4.30 12.38 17.02
C ILE A 232 -4.80 12.31 15.58
N THR A 233 -6.04 12.73 15.32
CA THR A 233 -6.63 12.68 13.97
C THR A 233 -5.91 13.61 13.01
N SER A 234 -5.61 14.85 13.46
CA SER A 234 -4.87 15.82 12.64
C SER A 234 -3.44 15.36 12.34
N THR A 235 -2.74 14.83 13.34
CA THR A 235 -1.40 14.26 13.20
C THR A 235 -1.44 13.04 12.30
N GLY A 236 -2.44 12.16 12.45
CA GLY A 236 -2.61 10.97 11.63
C GLY A 236 -2.93 11.28 10.18
N LYS A 237 -3.72 12.32 9.91
CA LYS A 237 -3.99 12.80 8.54
C LYS A 237 -2.76 13.42 7.89
N LYS A 238 -1.95 14.16 8.67
CA LYS A 238 -0.78 14.89 8.17
C LYS A 238 0.47 14.01 8.14
N TYR A 239 0.63 13.16 9.14
CA TYR A 239 1.82 12.31 9.33
C TYR A 239 1.43 10.89 9.76
N PRO A 240 0.87 10.06 8.86
CA PRO A 240 0.40 8.70 9.21
C PRO A 240 1.48 7.82 9.84
N SER A 241 2.74 8.01 9.45
CA SER A 241 3.87 7.27 10.00
C SER A 241 4.14 7.60 11.47
N GLN A 242 3.92 8.85 11.91
CA GLN A 242 4.12 9.25 13.31
C GLN A 242 3.12 8.61 14.26
N MET A 243 1.89 8.35 13.80
CA MET A 243 0.88 7.65 14.61
C MET A 243 1.27 6.21 14.95
N ILE A 244 2.01 5.57 14.05
CA ILE A 244 2.39 4.16 14.20
C ILE A 244 3.78 4.03 14.83
N PHE A 245 4.66 4.99 14.59
CA PHE A 245 6.09 4.89 14.91
C PHE A 245 6.60 5.97 15.88
N GLY A 246 5.75 6.91 16.30
CA GLY A 246 6.16 8.07 17.10
C GLY A 246 6.91 9.12 16.29
N ASP A 247 7.42 10.14 16.98
CA ASP A 247 8.22 11.19 16.38
C ASP A 247 9.56 10.66 15.86
N ALA A 248 10.04 11.27 14.77
CA ALA A 248 11.38 10.97 14.26
C ALA A 248 12.43 11.17 15.37
N PRO A 249 13.42 10.28 15.49
CA PRO A 249 14.45 10.43 16.49
C PRO A 249 15.16 11.78 16.32
N ALA A 250 15.44 12.44 17.44
CA ALA A 250 16.13 13.73 17.45
C ALA A 250 17.43 13.61 16.63
N LYS A 251 17.70 14.61 15.75
CA LYS A 251 18.91 14.63 14.93
C LYS A 251 20.13 14.42 15.81
N SER A 252 20.95 13.44 15.45
CA SER A 252 22.20 13.15 16.12
C SER A 252 23.10 14.39 16.11
N ARG A 253 23.83 14.62 17.23
CA ARG A 253 24.82 15.70 17.34
C ARG A 253 25.98 15.60 16.32
N TYR A 254 26.03 14.52 15.54
CA TYR A 254 27.09 14.25 14.54
C TYR A 254 26.72 14.63 13.11
N ASP A 255 25.53 15.17 12.86
CA ASP A 255 25.11 15.69 11.55
C ASP A 255 25.41 17.21 11.42
N ARG A 256 26.68 17.57 11.66
CA ARG A 256 27.23 18.87 11.29
C ARG A 256 28.36 18.72 10.30
#